data_6d6fd20192fde3a89d70e9838a0cebfd
#
_entry.id   6d6fd20192fde3a89d70e9838a0cebfd
#
_cell.length_a   1.000
_cell.length_b   1.000
_cell.length_c   1.000
_cell.angle_alpha   90.00
_cell.angle_beta   90.00
_cell.angle_gamma   90.00
#
_symmetry.space_group_name_H-M   'P 1'
#
loop_
_entity.id
_entity.type
_entity.pdbx_description
1 polymer ?
#
loop_
_entity_poly.entity_id
_entity_poly.type
_entity_poly.pdbx_seq_one_letter_code
_entity_poly.pdbx_strand_id
1 'polypeptide(L)'
;MEIQDAYKQKMAAQLKEWGAQINLLEAKVENAGADMKIKHTEALHGLRAKQRAASEKMQELEKASGEAWEQAKETADKIWEDLKTGVADAHSKFK
;
A
#
# COMPACT_ATOMS: atom_id res chain seq x y z
N MET A 1 9.71 -0.88 -24.43
CA MET A 1 8.76 -1.06 -23.31
C MET A 1 7.64 -0.05 -23.43
N GLU A 2 6.44 -0.51 -23.39
CA GLU A 2 5.28 0.37 -23.47
C GLU A 2 5.09 1.16 -22.17
N ILE A 3 4.43 2.32 -22.26
CA ILE A 3 4.15 3.17 -21.10
C ILE A 3 3.35 2.40 -20.04
N GLN A 4 2.40 1.56 -20.48
CA GLN A 4 1.61 0.74 -19.55
C GLN A 4 2.50 -0.22 -18.76
N ASP A 5 3.45 -0.86 -19.41
CA ASP A 5 4.36 -1.80 -18.75
C ASP A 5 5.25 -1.09 -17.73
N ALA A 6 5.77 0.08 -18.10
CA ALA A 6 6.57 0.88 -17.18
C ALA A 6 5.77 1.32 -15.96
N TYR A 7 4.52 1.73 -16.17
CA TYR A 7 3.62 2.10 -15.09
C TYR A 7 3.36 0.92 -14.15
N LYS A 8 3.05 -0.24 -14.71
CA LYS A 8 2.80 -1.46 -13.92
C LYS A 8 4.02 -1.85 -13.09
N GLN A 9 5.22 -1.77 -13.68
CA GLN A 9 6.45 -2.08 -12.97
C GLN A 9 6.69 -1.12 -11.81
N LYS A 10 6.46 0.16 -12.03
CA LYS A 10 6.59 1.18 -11.00
C LYS A 10 5.63 0.91 -9.84
N MET A 11 4.38 0.64 -10.16
CA MET A 11 3.36 0.41 -9.14
C MET A 11 3.65 -0.86 -8.34
N ALA A 12 4.08 -1.92 -9.01
CA ALA A 12 4.43 -3.18 -8.34
C ALA A 12 5.63 -2.98 -7.40
N ALA A 13 6.65 -2.24 -7.85
CA ALA A 13 7.82 -1.96 -7.03
C ALA A 13 7.47 -1.15 -5.78
N GLN A 14 6.62 -0.14 -5.93
CA GLN A 14 6.17 0.68 -4.81
C GLN A 14 5.36 -0.15 -3.81
N LEU A 15 4.47 -1.00 -4.31
CA LEU A 15 3.66 -1.86 -3.46
C LEU A 15 4.53 -2.81 -2.65
N LYS A 16 5.55 -3.38 -3.27
CA LYS A 16 6.51 -4.26 -2.60
C LYS A 16 7.28 -3.52 -1.50
N GLU A 17 7.73 -2.30 -1.80
CA GLU A 17 8.47 -1.47 -0.85
C GLU A 17 7.60 -1.14 0.37
N TRP A 18 6.37 -0.68 0.13
CA TRP A 18 5.47 -0.35 1.23
C TRP A 18 5.05 -1.57 2.02
N GLY A 19 4.91 -2.72 1.36
CA GLY A 19 4.65 -3.99 2.04
C GLY A 19 5.75 -4.34 3.03
N ALA A 20 7.01 -4.15 2.62
CA ALA A 20 8.15 -4.38 3.51
C ALA A 20 8.14 -3.41 4.69
N GLN A 21 7.81 -2.13 4.45
CA GLN A 21 7.71 -1.14 5.52
C GLN A 21 6.59 -1.47 6.50
N ILE A 22 5.44 -1.93 6.01
CA ILE A 22 4.33 -2.36 6.85
C ILE A 22 4.75 -3.56 7.71
N ASN A 23 5.48 -4.51 7.13
CA ASN A 23 6.00 -5.65 7.89
C ASN A 23 6.93 -5.20 9.02
N LEU A 24 7.76 -4.20 8.78
CA LEU A 24 8.64 -3.64 9.82
C LEU A 24 7.83 -2.97 10.93
N LEU A 25 6.78 -2.24 10.56
CA LEU A 25 5.89 -1.60 11.53
C LEU A 25 5.17 -2.65 12.38
N GLU A 26 4.73 -3.74 11.75
CA GLU A 26 4.09 -4.85 12.46
C GLU A 26 5.04 -5.45 13.48
N ALA A 27 6.30 -5.66 13.10
CA ALA A 27 7.31 -6.18 14.00
C ALA A 27 7.55 -5.25 15.20
N LYS A 28 7.57 -3.95 14.95
CA LYS A 28 7.71 -2.96 16.01
C LYS A 28 6.55 -3.02 17.00
N VAL A 29 5.33 -3.16 16.48
CA VAL A 29 4.12 -3.26 17.32
C VAL A 29 4.17 -4.54 18.14
N GLU A 30 4.56 -5.66 17.55
CA GLU A 30 4.66 -6.93 18.25
C GLU A 30 5.67 -6.92 19.39
N ASN A 31 6.75 -6.15 19.22
CA ASN A 31 7.83 -6.06 20.21
C ASN A 31 7.61 -4.94 21.23
N ALA A 32 6.54 -4.17 21.07
CA ALA A 32 6.20 -3.08 21.96
C ALA A 32 5.46 -3.59 23.20
N GLY A 33 5.40 -2.74 24.23
CA GLY A 33 4.60 -3.05 25.41
C GLY A 33 3.12 -3.09 25.08
N ALA A 34 2.32 -3.68 26.01
CA ALA A 34 0.89 -3.90 25.79
C ALA A 34 0.13 -2.61 25.41
N ASP A 35 0.46 -1.49 26.04
CA ASP A 35 -0.19 -0.21 25.77
C ASP A 35 0.04 0.25 24.34
N MET A 36 1.26 0.11 23.86
CA MET A 36 1.62 0.47 22.50
C MET A 36 0.98 -0.45 21.47
N LYS A 37 0.86 -1.74 21.79
CA LYS A 37 0.17 -2.70 20.93
C LYS A 37 -1.28 -2.27 20.71
N ILE A 38 -1.98 -1.99 21.81
CA ILE A 38 -3.39 -1.56 21.75
C ILE A 38 -3.52 -0.30 20.91
N LYS A 39 -2.62 0.67 21.14
CA LYS A 39 -2.67 1.97 20.46
C LYS A 39 -2.44 1.86 18.96
N HIS A 40 -1.52 0.99 18.53
CA HIS A 40 -1.11 0.94 17.12
C HIS A 40 -1.73 -0.20 16.31
N THR A 41 -2.37 -1.18 16.94
CA THR A 41 -2.98 -2.31 16.23
C THR A 41 -4.04 -1.85 15.23
N GLU A 42 -4.90 -0.92 15.65
CA GLU A 42 -5.94 -0.40 14.77
C GLU A 42 -5.38 0.30 13.55
N ALA A 43 -4.35 1.12 13.75
CA ALA A 43 -3.68 1.81 12.65
C ALA A 43 -3.04 0.81 11.68
N LEU A 44 -2.46 -0.25 12.22
CA LEU A 44 -1.85 -1.30 11.40
C LEU A 44 -2.90 -2.05 10.58
N HIS A 45 -4.07 -2.34 11.17
CA HIS A 45 -5.19 -2.95 10.46
C HIS A 45 -5.64 -2.07 9.29
N GLY A 46 -5.69 -0.77 9.49
CA GLY A 46 -6.04 0.18 8.45
C GLY A 46 -5.04 0.15 7.29
N LEU A 47 -3.75 0.08 7.62
CA LEU A 47 -2.69 -0.03 6.61
C LEU A 47 -2.79 -1.33 5.81
N ARG A 48 -3.06 -2.43 6.49
CA ARG A 48 -3.22 -3.72 5.82
C ARG A 48 -4.41 -3.71 4.87
N ALA A 49 -5.50 -3.05 5.25
CA ALA A 49 -6.67 -2.90 4.38
C ALA A 49 -6.32 -2.10 3.12
N LYS A 50 -5.56 -1.02 3.28
CA LYS A 50 -5.10 -0.21 2.15
C LYS A 50 -4.15 -1.00 1.25
N GLN A 51 -3.27 -1.78 1.85
CA GLN A 51 -2.36 -2.66 1.11
C GLN A 51 -3.12 -3.69 0.28
N ARG A 52 -4.16 -4.27 0.86
CA ARG A 52 -5.01 -5.25 0.16
C ARG A 52 -5.72 -4.59 -1.02
N ALA A 53 -6.28 -3.40 -0.83
CA ALA A 53 -6.93 -2.65 -1.90
C ALA A 53 -5.96 -2.37 -3.04
N ALA A 54 -4.72 -2.02 -2.72
CA ALA A 54 -3.68 -1.77 -3.72
C ALA A 54 -3.32 -3.06 -4.48
N SER A 55 -3.20 -4.18 -3.77
CA SER A 55 -2.93 -5.48 -4.40
C SER A 55 -4.03 -5.89 -5.38
N GLU A 56 -5.28 -5.71 -4.98
CA GLU A 56 -6.42 -6.02 -5.84
C GLU A 56 -6.44 -5.12 -7.07
N LYS A 57 -6.15 -3.83 -6.89
CA LYS A 57 -6.08 -2.90 -8.01
C LYS A 57 -4.94 -3.24 -8.95
N MET A 58 -3.81 -3.72 -8.44
CA MET A 58 -2.69 -4.17 -9.26
C MET A 58 -3.10 -5.32 -10.18
N GLN A 59 -3.89 -6.26 -9.66
CA GLN A 59 -4.41 -7.36 -10.46
C GLN A 59 -5.32 -6.86 -11.57
N GLU A 60 -6.18 -5.87 -11.29
CA GLU A 60 -7.02 -5.25 -12.29
C GLU A 60 -6.18 -4.56 -13.37
N LEU A 61 -5.15 -3.83 -12.97
CA LEU A 61 -4.25 -3.14 -13.91
C LEU A 61 -3.59 -4.11 -14.88
N GLU A 62 -3.21 -5.29 -14.40
CA GLU A 62 -2.56 -6.30 -15.23
C GLU A 62 -3.48 -6.83 -16.32
N LYS A 63 -4.78 -6.84 -16.05
CA LYS A 63 -5.79 -7.38 -16.99
C LYS A 63 -6.46 -6.31 -17.83
N ALA A 64 -6.36 -5.04 -17.45
CA ALA A 64 -7.08 -3.95 -18.09
C ALA A 64 -6.42 -3.54 -19.42
N SER A 65 -7.25 -3.11 -20.36
CA SER A 65 -6.80 -2.54 -21.63
C SER A 65 -7.82 -1.48 -22.09
N GLY A 66 -7.39 -0.58 -22.97
CA GLY A 66 -8.27 0.45 -23.52
C GLY A 66 -8.85 1.38 -22.45
N GLU A 67 -10.15 1.59 -22.49
CA GLU A 67 -10.83 2.46 -21.53
C GLU A 67 -10.73 1.93 -20.10
N ALA A 68 -10.79 0.61 -19.95
CA ALA A 68 -10.67 -0.01 -18.63
C ALA A 68 -9.30 0.32 -18.02
N TRP A 69 -8.25 0.34 -18.84
CA TRP A 69 -6.91 0.73 -18.39
C TRP A 69 -6.89 2.15 -17.84
N GLU A 70 -7.47 3.11 -18.57
CA GLU A 70 -7.49 4.51 -18.15
C GLU A 70 -8.22 4.70 -16.82
N GLN A 71 -9.37 4.04 -16.66
CA GLN A 71 -10.15 4.12 -15.43
C GLN A 71 -9.41 3.46 -14.27
N ALA A 72 -8.83 2.29 -14.50
CA ALA A 72 -8.09 1.55 -13.47
C ALA A 72 -6.86 2.35 -13.03
N LYS A 73 -6.16 2.97 -13.97
CA LYS A 73 -4.99 3.81 -13.68
C LYS A 73 -5.35 4.98 -12.78
N GLU A 74 -6.44 5.69 -13.11
CA GLU A 74 -6.89 6.84 -12.33
C GLU A 74 -7.21 6.43 -10.90
N THR A 75 -7.93 5.33 -10.72
CA THR A 75 -8.26 4.81 -9.40
C THR A 75 -7.01 4.33 -8.66
N ALA A 76 -6.10 3.67 -9.38
CA ALA A 76 -4.86 3.19 -8.80
C ALA A 76 -4.00 4.33 -8.26
N ASP A 77 -3.92 5.42 -8.99
CA ASP A 77 -3.14 6.58 -8.54
C ASP A 77 -3.62 7.08 -7.18
N LYS A 78 -4.94 7.11 -6.97
CA LYS A 78 -5.55 7.53 -5.70
C LYS A 78 -5.26 6.51 -4.59
N ILE A 79 -5.39 5.23 -4.88
CA ILE A 79 -5.13 4.16 -3.91
C ILE A 79 -3.67 4.17 -3.49
N TRP A 80 -2.74 4.32 -4.44
CA TRP A 80 -1.30 4.38 -4.15
C TRP A 80 -0.94 5.60 -3.32
N GLU A 81 -1.51 6.76 -3.63
CA GLU A 81 -1.28 7.98 -2.86
C GLU A 81 -1.79 7.81 -1.43
N ASP A 82 -2.95 7.22 -1.25
CA ASP A 82 -3.54 6.95 0.06
C ASP A 82 -2.67 5.99 0.87
N LEU A 83 -2.17 4.93 0.24
CA LEU A 83 -1.27 3.97 0.89
C LEU A 83 0.06 4.62 1.27
N LYS A 84 0.62 5.41 0.37
CA LYS A 84 1.86 6.15 0.62
C LYS A 84 1.74 7.05 1.85
N THR A 85 0.65 7.81 1.90
CA THR A 85 0.38 8.71 3.02
C THR A 85 0.17 7.92 4.31
N GLY A 86 -0.57 6.81 4.24
CA GLY A 86 -0.80 5.95 5.39
C GLY A 86 0.48 5.36 5.96
N VAL A 87 1.38 4.88 5.10
CA VAL A 87 2.67 4.34 5.52
C VAL A 87 3.53 5.42 6.17
N ALA A 88 3.58 6.62 5.57
CA ALA A 88 4.35 7.73 6.11
C ALA A 88 3.84 8.16 7.48
N ASP A 89 2.51 8.26 7.64
CA ASP A 89 1.90 8.62 8.91
C ASP A 89 2.21 7.59 9.99
N ALA A 90 2.06 6.31 9.66
CA ALA A 90 2.33 5.23 10.60
C ALA A 90 3.80 5.23 11.01
N HIS A 91 4.70 5.41 10.06
CA HIS A 91 6.14 5.47 10.33
C HIS A 91 6.46 6.59 11.33
N SER A 92 5.80 7.73 11.17
CA SER A 92 5.96 8.86 12.08
C SER A 92 5.42 8.56 13.47
N LYS A 93 4.28 7.89 13.57
CA LYS A 93 3.62 7.58 14.85
C LYS A 93 4.25 6.41 15.61
N PHE A 94 4.90 5.49 14.88
CA PHE A 94 5.47 4.26 15.46
C PHE A 94 6.95 4.40 15.84
N LYS A 95 7.42 5.60 15.93
CA LYS A 95 8.81 5.86 16.33
C LYS A 95 9.09 5.49 17.79
#